data_74ecdd6b02281949a3109c4b785ffa62
#
_entry.id   74ecdd6b02281949a3109c4b785ffa62
#
_cell.length_a   1.000
_cell.length_b   1.000
_cell.length_c   1.000
_cell.angle_alpha   90.00
_cell.angle_beta   90.00
_cell.angle_gamma   90.00
#
_symmetry.space_group_name_H-M   'P 1'
#
loop_
_entity.id
_entity.type
_entity.pdbx_description
1 polymer ?
#
loop_
_entity_poly.entity_id
_entity_poly.type
_entity_poly.pdbx_seq_one_letter_code
_entity_poly.pdbx_strand_id
1 'polypeptide(L)'
;GFAAGDIGQGPHDPDIAAMPDARTLTHLPWKPEIARFACDITVEGEPWPYCPRTILRNQLARAKELGYDFKIGCELEYFLVRKREDGSIELADPLDDLDQPCYDMRALTRSLGFVTEVARHVNALGWDIYATDHEDANGQFEQNFQYDDALITCDRAIFFRYMVESLAQERGLIATFMPKPFAHLTGNGCHFHMSLWDGERNVFDTDPSDDPRGLGLSKEGYHFIAGLMEHAKAYIAVTAPTVNSYKRLKVGDPRSGATWAPVYVSYAYNNRTQMLRVPAPGRVEDRTVDGSCNPYLAATVLLAAGLDGIERELECPAPNSLNLYESTAAQRAELGIDTLPENLLDATRELERDDVIRKALGRTSKGDYLDYFVECKRREVQAAHEQVTQWELDRYLQLF
;
A
#
# COMPACT_ATOMS: atom_id res chain seq x y z
N GLY A 1 17.57 8.60 3.76
CA GLY A 1 18.35 9.49 4.56
C GLY A 1 17.67 10.79 4.94
N PHE A 2 18.02 11.28 6.09
CA PHE A 2 17.46 12.50 6.67
C PHE A 2 17.98 13.79 6.03
N ALA A 3 18.99 13.70 5.17
CA ALA A 3 19.64 14.85 4.54
C ALA A 3 19.09 15.22 3.16
N ALA A 4 18.00 14.64 2.73
CA ALA A 4 17.44 14.92 1.42
C ALA A 4 16.38 16.00 1.50
N GLY A 5 16.62 17.11 0.83
CA GLY A 5 15.69 18.22 0.64
C GLY A 5 15.72 19.29 1.74
N ASP A 6 14.96 20.35 1.53
CA ASP A 6 14.99 21.57 2.35
C ASP A 6 14.39 21.39 3.75
N ILE A 7 13.65 20.32 3.99
CA ILE A 7 13.09 19.98 5.31
C ILE A 7 13.87 18.91 6.06
N GLY A 8 14.85 18.27 5.41
CA GLY A 8 15.76 17.31 6.05
C GLY A 8 16.66 17.98 7.09
N GLN A 9 17.26 17.15 7.95
CA GLN A 9 18.31 17.62 8.85
C GLN A 9 19.66 17.59 8.12
N GLY A 10 20.28 18.75 8.00
CA GLY A 10 21.62 18.90 7.44
C GLY A 10 22.69 18.79 8.52
N PRO A 11 23.99 18.81 8.15
CA PRO A 11 25.08 18.65 9.11
C PRO A 11 25.22 19.82 10.09
N HIS A 12 24.47 20.90 9.92
CA HIS A 12 24.45 22.09 10.77
C HIS A 12 23.19 22.18 11.64
N ASP A 13 22.23 21.28 11.44
CA ASP A 13 21.00 21.22 12.22
C ASP A 13 21.20 20.40 13.51
N PRO A 14 20.33 20.58 14.53
CA PRO A 14 20.33 19.74 15.71
C PRO A 14 20.21 18.25 15.39
N ASP A 15 20.78 17.39 16.22
CA ASP A 15 20.63 15.95 16.09
C ASP A 15 19.18 15.52 16.24
N ILE A 16 18.80 14.51 15.48
CA ILE A 16 17.54 13.80 15.68
C ILE A 16 17.74 12.69 16.71
N ALA A 17 16.73 12.48 17.54
CA ALA A 17 16.69 11.35 18.47
C ALA A 17 15.57 10.38 18.10
N ALA A 18 15.89 9.09 18.08
CA ALA A 18 14.90 8.02 17.93
C ALA A 18 14.40 7.62 19.33
N MET A 19 13.18 7.99 19.66
CA MET A 19 12.55 7.69 20.94
C MET A 19 11.79 6.36 20.86
N PRO A 20 12.25 5.29 21.53
CA PRO A 20 11.63 3.99 21.42
C PRO A 20 10.24 3.95 22.06
N ASP A 21 9.27 3.42 21.36
CA ASP A 21 7.97 3.06 21.94
C ASP A 21 8.10 1.70 22.62
N ALA A 22 8.15 1.72 23.96
CA ALA A 22 8.36 0.51 24.78
C ALA A 22 7.32 -0.60 24.52
N ARG A 23 6.10 -0.25 24.05
CA ARG A 23 5.03 -1.20 23.72
C ARG A 23 5.37 -2.04 22.47
N THR A 24 6.33 -1.60 21.67
CA THR A 24 6.75 -2.25 20.43
C THR A 24 8.01 -3.09 20.58
N LEU A 25 8.51 -3.29 21.82
CA LEU A 25 9.65 -4.16 22.09
C LEU A 25 9.40 -5.54 21.47
N THR A 26 10.30 -5.96 20.62
CA THR A 26 10.17 -7.22 19.89
C THR A 26 11.54 -7.84 19.70
N HIS A 27 11.72 -9.08 20.17
CA HIS A 27 12.89 -9.88 19.81
C HIS A 27 12.77 -10.40 18.38
N LEU A 28 13.88 -10.43 17.65
CA LEU A 28 13.88 -11.02 16.32
C LEU A 28 13.78 -12.55 16.45
N PRO A 29 12.70 -13.20 15.97
CA PRO A 29 12.53 -14.65 16.18
C PRO A 29 13.64 -15.51 15.53
N TRP A 30 14.34 -15.00 14.51
CA TRP A 30 15.46 -15.67 13.85
C TRP A 30 16.82 -15.28 14.44
N LYS A 31 16.87 -14.25 15.32
CA LYS A 31 18.06 -13.82 16.08
C LYS A 31 17.62 -13.32 17.46
N PRO A 32 17.26 -14.23 18.41
CA PRO A 32 16.61 -13.86 19.66
C PRO A 32 17.44 -12.98 20.58
N GLU A 33 18.75 -12.92 20.37
CA GLU A 33 19.69 -12.02 21.08
C GLU A 33 19.55 -10.55 20.68
N ILE A 34 18.83 -10.27 19.58
CA ILE A 34 18.58 -8.92 19.10
C ILE A 34 17.13 -8.55 19.37
N ALA A 35 16.92 -7.35 19.92
CA ALA A 35 15.61 -6.74 20.07
C ALA A 35 15.51 -5.45 19.26
N ARG A 36 14.30 -5.14 18.83
CA ARG A 36 13.97 -3.88 18.13
C ARG A 36 12.85 -3.14 18.84
N PHE A 37 12.76 -1.84 18.52
CA PHE A 37 11.61 -0.99 18.82
C PHE A 37 11.17 -0.24 17.55
N ALA A 38 9.88 0.08 17.44
CA ALA A 38 9.45 1.20 16.62
C ALA A 38 9.75 2.49 17.40
N CYS A 39 10.20 3.53 16.70
CA CYS A 39 10.60 4.78 17.33
C CYS A 39 9.82 5.95 16.74
N ASP A 40 9.46 6.89 17.59
CA ASP A 40 9.08 8.23 17.17
C ASP A 40 10.35 9.09 17.08
N ILE A 41 10.40 9.99 16.11
CA ILE A 41 11.57 10.88 15.93
C ILE A 41 11.30 12.18 16.63
N THR A 42 12.30 12.67 17.38
CA THR A 42 12.28 13.98 18.02
C THR A 42 13.50 14.80 17.63
N VAL A 43 13.35 16.13 17.68
CA VAL A 43 14.44 17.11 17.52
C VAL A 43 14.35 18.03 18.72
N GLU A 44 15.45 18.22 19.45
CA GLU A 44 15.50 19.02 20.68
C GLU A 44 14.44 18.65 21.73
N GLY A 45 14.04 17.37 21.76
CA GLY A 45 13.03 16.83 22.69
C GLY A 45 11.58 16.97 22.19
N GLU A 46 11.32 17.71 21.13
CA GLU A 46 9.99 17.86 20.54
C GLU A 46 9.74 16.86 19.42
N PRO A 47 8.49 16.35 19.25
CA PRO A 47 8.16 15.46 18.14
C PRO A 47 8.52 16.09 16.79
N TRP A 48 9.26 15.35 15.96
CA TRP A 48 9.62 15.85 14.63
C TRP A 48 8.42 15.71 13.68
N PRO A 49 7.86 16.81 13.20
CA PRO A 49 6.58 16.79 12.46
C PRO A 49 6.68 16.15 11.08
N TYR A 50 7.87 15.88 10.59
CA TYR A 50 8.09 15.13 9.34
C TYR A 50 8.33 13.63 9.56
N CYS A 51 8.22 13.13 10.79
CA CYS A 51 8.25 11.70 11.07
C CYS A 51 6.94 11.05 10.61
N PRO A 52 6.93 10.09 9.66
CA PRO A 52 5.69 9.46 9.17
C PRO A 52 4.86 8.82 10.29
N ARG A 53 5.52 8.23 11.28
CA ARG A 53 4.83 7.63 12.44
C ARG A 53 4.13 8.69 13.31
N THR A 54 4.74 9.87 13.47
CA THR A 54 4.13 11.02 14.14
C THR A 54 2.95 11.58 13.34
N ILE A 55 3.08 11.67 12.02
CA ILE A 55 2.00 12.11 11.12
C ILE A 55 0.78 11.21 11.28
N LEU A 56 0.97 9.88 11.26
CA LEU A 56 -0.14 8.95 11.50
C LEU A 56 -0.74 9.12 12.91
N ARG A 57 0.07 9.27 13.96
CA ARG A 57 -0.44 9.52 15.32
C ARG A 57 -1.34 10.75 15.39
N ASN A 58 -0.98 11.83 14.71
CA ASN A 58 -1.79 13.05 14.66
C ASN A 58 -3.14 12.79 13.97
N GLN A 59 -3.14 12.03 12.88
CA GLN A 59 -4.38 11.70 12.18
C GLN A 59 -5.27 10.72 12.99
N LEU A 60 -4.65 9.77 13.69
CA LEU A 60 -5.37 8.88 14.62
C LEU A 60 -5.98 9.65 15.80
N ALA A 61 -5.27 10.66 16.34
CA ALA A 61 -5.81 11.53 17.38
C ALA A 61 -7.05 12.30 16.89
N ARG A 62 -7.03 12.80 15.64
CA ARG A 62 -8.21 13.42 15.03
C ARG A 62 -9.38 12.43 14.88
N ALA A 63 -9.11 11.19 14.44
CA ALA A 63 -10.16 10.18 14.38
C ALA A 63 -10.78 9.92 15.76
N LYS A 64 -9.93 9.89 16.80
CA LYS A 64 -10.38 9.69 18.18
C LYS A 64 -11.23 10.85 18.71
N GLU A 65 -10.91 12.09 18.32
CA GLU A 65 -11.75 13.28 18.63
C GLU A 65 -13.15 13.16 18.00
N LEU A 66 -13.27 12.48 16.86
CA LEU A 66 -14.54 12.16 16.20
C LEU A 66 -15.22 10.91 16.75
N GLY A 67 -14.62 10.24 17.75
CA GLY A 67 -15.15 9.04 18.39
C GLY A 67 -14.73 7.72 17.73
N TYR A 68 -13.72 7.73 16.84
CA TYR A 68 -13.32 6.54 16.08
C TYR A 68 -11.91 6.06 16.45
N ASP A 69 -11.76 4.75 16.52
CA ASP A 69 -10.49 4.03 16.44
C ASP A 69 -10.35 3.45 15.03
N PHE A 70 -9.20 3.62 14.40
CA PHE A 70 -8.94 3.14 13.05
C PHE A 70 -8.13 1.85 13.08
N LYS A 71 -8.67 0.79 12.48
CA LYS A 71 -8.00 -0.50 12.35
C LYS A 71 -7.74 -0.83 10.89
N ILE A 72 -6.57 -1.42 10.64
CA ILE A 72 -6.19 -1.88 9.31
C ILE A 72 -5.58 -3.28 9.35
N GLY A 73 -5.83 -4.06 8.30
CA GLY A 73 -5.04 -5.22 7.91
C GLY A 73 -4.30 -4.89 6.63
N CYS A 74 -3.12 -5.46 6.42
CA CYS A 74 -2.41 -5.29 5.16
C CYS A 74 -1.97 -6.64 4.59
N GLU A 75 -2.18 -6.80 3.27
CA GLU A 75 -1.84 -7.96 2.47
C GLU A 75 -0.57 -7.62 1.67
N LEU A 76 0.60 -8.04 2.17
CA LEU A 76 1.89 -7.72 1.57
C LEU A 76 2.31 -8.83 0.61
N GLU A 77 2.25 -8.55 -0.68
CA GLU A 77 2.76 -9.43 -1.74
C GLU A 77 4.24 -9.19 -2.02
N TYR A 78 4.97 -10.27 -2.31
CA TYR A 78 6.38 -10.20 -2.64
C TYR A 78 6.81 -11.31 -3.61
N PHE A 79 7.86 -11.03 -4.39
CA PHE A 79 8.53 -12.04 -5.20
C PHE A 79 9.79 -12.56 -4.51
N LEU A 80 10.09 -13.84 -4.70
CA LEU A 80 11.40 -14.41 -4.44
C LEU A 80 12.20 -14.50 -5.74
N VAL A 81 13.33 -13.81 -5.79
CA VAL A 81 14.16 -13.69 -7.00
C VAL A 81 15.64 -13.93 -6.71
N ARG A 82 16.42 -14.17 -7.77
CA ARG A 82 17.88 -14.10 -7.78
C ARG A 82 18.34 -12.98 -8.69
N LYS A 83 19.46 -12.36 -8.34
CA LYS A 83 20.15 -11.42 -9.21
C LYS A 83 21.20 -12.16 -10.02
N ARG A 84 21.20 -11.97 -11.35
CA ARG A 84 22.21 -12.50 -12.26
C ARG A 84 23.46 -11.63 -12.28
N GLU A 85 24.55 -12.13 -12.86
CA GLU A 85 25.81 -11.38 -13.00
C GLU A 85 25.66 -10.11 -13.85
N ASP A 86 24.79 -10.12 -14.84
CA ASP A 86 24.48 -8.97 -15.70
C ASP A 86 23.58 -7.91 -15.02
N GLY A 87 23.17 -8.16 -13.77
CA GLY A 87 22.31 -7.29 -12.99
C GLY A 87 20.81 -7.51 -13.20
N SER A 88 20.39 -8.34 -14.15
CA SER A 88 19.00 -8.74 -14.33
C SER A 88 18.54 -9.63 -13.18
N ILE A 89 17.22 -9.81 -13.06
CA ILE A 89 16.62 -10.69 -12.06
C ILE A 89 15.93 -11.87 -12.70
N GLU A 90 15.90 -12.99 -12.00
CA GLU A 90 15.16 -14.20 -12.34
C GLU A 90 14.39 -14.73 -11.14
N LEU A 91 13.37 -15.55 -11.38
CA LEU A 91 12.62 -16.22 -10.32
C LEU A 91 13.52 -17.16 -9.51
N ALA A 92 13.30 -17.22 -8.20
CA ALA A 92 14.07 -18.10 -7.31
C ALA A 92 13.82 -19.59 -7.63
N ASP A 93 12.60 -19.93 -8.04
CA ASP A 93 12.21 -21.26 -8.50
C ASP A 93 12.04 -21.29 -10.03
N PRO A 94 12.97 -21.84 -10.80
CA PRO A 94 12.87 -21.90 -12.25
C PRO A 94 11.82 -22.89 -12.76
N LEU A 95 11.25 -23.73 -11.89
CA LEU A 95 10.19 -24.67 -12.22
C LEU A 95 8.79 -24.09 -12.00
N ASP A 96 8.72 -22.86 -11.53
CA ASP A 96 7.46 -22.11 -11.42
C ASP A 96 7.21 -21.37 -12.75
N ASP A 97 6.73 -22.10 -13.73
CA ASP A 97 6.66 -21.66 -15.14
C ASP A 97 5.27 -21.82 -15.79
N LEU A 98 4.23 -22.08 -15.00
CA LEU A 98 2.85 -22.17 -15.49
C LEU A 98 2.39 -20.82 -16.05
N ASP A 99 1.53 -20.84 -17.06
CA ASP A 99 0.91 -19.62 -17.62
C ASP A 99 -0.10 -18.99 -16.64
N GLN A 100 -0.78 -19.80 -15.84
CA GLN A 100 -1.74 -19.37 -14.82
C GLN A 100 -1.40 -20.04 -13.49
N PRO A 101 -0.41 -19.52 -12.74
CA PRO A 101 0.13 -20.19 -11.56
C PRO A 101 -0.63 -19.90 -10.27
N CYS A 102 -1.65 -19.04 -10.28
CA CYS A 102 -2.39 -18.62 -9.08
C CYS A 102 -2.84 -19.83 -8.26
N TYR A 103 -2.45 -19.88 -6.98
CA TYR A 103 -2.71 -20.97 -6.03
C TYR A 103 -2.11 -22.33 -6.43
N ASP A 104 -1.05 -22.36 -7.25
CA ASP A 104 -0.39 -23.63 -7.61
C ASP A 104 0.29 -24.27 -6.39
N MET A 105 -0.30 -25.34 -5.90
CA MET A 105 0.21 -26.07 -4.74
C MET A 105 1.59 -26.71 -4.97
N ARG A 106 2.01 -26.96 -6.21
CA ARG A 106 3.33 -27.53 -6.52
C ARG A 106 4.42 -26.46 -6.36
N ALA A 107 4.19 -25.25 -6.88
CA ALA A 107 5.10 -24.12 -6.69
C ALA A 107 5.19 -23.72 -5.21
N LEU A 108 4.05 -23.62 -4.52
CA LEU A 108 4.02 -23.39 -3.09
C LEU A 108 4.78 -24.49 -2.32
N THR A 109 4.60 -25.77 -2.69
CA THR A 109 5.29 -26.90 -2.05
C THR A 109 6.80 -26.81 -2.21
N ARG A 110 7.31 -26.42 -3.36
CA ARG A 110 8.76 -26.22 -3.57
C ARG A 110 9.32 -25.09 -2.72
N SER A 111 8.49 -24.09 -2.39
CA SER A 111 8.85 -22.93 -1.56
C SER A 111 8.51 -23.10 -0.07
N LEU A 112 7.96 -24.26 0.36
CA LEU A 112 7.50 -24.48 1.74
C LEU A 112 8.56 -24.20 2.80
N GLY A 113 9.82 -24.53 2.54
CA GLY A 113 10.92 -24.26 3.49
C GLY A 113 11.07 -22.78 3.86
N PHE A 114 10.76 -21.87 2.92
CA PHE A 114 10.81 -20.44 3.15
C PHE A 114 9.48 -19.94 3.76
N VAL A 115 8.35 -20.19 3.09
CA VAL A 115 7.07 -19.61 3.51
C VAL A 115 6.61 -20.11 4.88
N THR A 116 6.88 -21.38 5.23
CA THR A 116 6.59 -21.90 6.57
C THR A 116 7.50 -21.35 7.65
N GLU A 117 8.72 -20.99 7.32
CA GLU A 117 9.62 -20.32 8.26
C GLU A 117 9.14 -18.90 8.55
N VAL A 118 8.77 -18.12 7.51
CA VAL A 118 8.15 -16.81 7.69
C VAL A 118 6.89 -16.93 8.57
N ALA A 119 6.00 -17.89 8.25
CA ALA A 119 4.78 -18.13 9.02
C ALA A 119 5.05 -18.44 10.50
N ARG A 120 6.07 -19.27 10.76
CA ARG A 120 6.48 -19.62 12.14
C ARG A 120 6.98 -18.39 12.89
N HIS A 121 7.75 -17.51 12.24
CA HIS A 121 8.24 -16.29 12.86
C HIS A 121 7.12 -15.27 13.10
N VAL A 122 6.18 -15.12 12.16
CA VAL A 122 4.98 -14.29 12.34
C VAL A 122 4.16 -14.75 13.55
N ASN A 123 3.95 -16.07 13.69
CA ASN A 123 3.25 -16.63 14.85
C ASN A 123 4.05 -16.46 16.16
N ALA A 124 5.38 -16.61 16.11
CA ALA A 124 6.23 -16.35 17.29
C ALA A 124 6.17 -14.89 17.75
N LEU A 125 5.84 -13.96 16.86
CA LEU A 125 5.58 -12.55 17.17
C LEU A 125 4.17 -12.30 17.73
N GLY A 126 3.29 -13.32 17.76
CA GLY A 126 1.90 -13.19 18.19
C GLY A 126 1.02 -12.42 17.22
N TRP A 127 1.33 -12.46 15.91
CA TRP A 127 0.53 -11.74 14.90
C TRP A 127 -0.53 -12.61 14.22
N ASP A 128 -0.60 -13.89 14.58
CA ASP A 128 -1.63 -14.85 14.14
C ASP A 128 -1.81 -14.88 12.62
N ILE A 129 -0.86 -15.52 11.94
CA ILE A 129 -0.95 -15.75 10.49
C ILE A 129 -2.14 -16.66 10.18
N TYR A 130 -2.95 -16.29 9.19
CA TYR A 130 -4.13 -17.05 8.81
C TYR A 130 -4.14 -17.52 7.35
N ALA A 131 -3.29 -16.94 6.49
CA ALA A 131 -3.16 -17.37 5.11
C ALA A 131 -1.69 -17.32 4.66
N THR A 132 -1.32 -18.23 3.76
CA THR A 132 -0.06 -18.25 3.03
C THR A 132 -0.36 -18.78 1.64
N ASP A 133 -0.23 -17.91 0.64
CA ASP A 133 -0.65 -18.19 -0.71
C ASP A 133 0.52 -18.08 -1.69
N HIS A 134 0.48 -18.92 -2.75
CA HIS A 134 1.16 -18.63 -4.00
C HIS A 134 0.23 -17.73 -4.81
N GLU A 135 0.71 -16.53 -5.11
CA GLU A 135 -0.08 -15.50 -5.74
C GLU A 135 -0.23 -15.66 -7.26
N ASP A 136 -0.79 -14.65 -7.94
CA ASP A 136 -1.16 -14.71 -9.34
C ASP A 136 0.05 -14.86 -10.28
N ALA A 137 1.22 -14.38 -9.88
CA ALA A 137 2.44 -14.48 -10.68
C ALA A 137 3.36 -15.61 -10.21
N ASN A 138 4.14 -16.16 -11.14
CA ASN A 138 5.20 -17.11 -10.82
C ASN A 138 6.19 -16.49 -9.82
N GLY A 139 6.55 -17.22 -8.77
CA GLY A 139 7.47 -16.79 -7.72
C GLY A 139 6.94 -15.70 -6.80
N GLN A 140 5.64 -15.43 -6.85
CA GLN A 140 4.96 -14.46 -6.01
C GLN A 140 4.24 -15.13 -4.84
N PHE A 141 4.33 -14.52 -3.65
CA PHE A 141 3.76 -15.03 -2.42
C PHE A 141 3.08 -13.91 -1.64
N GLU A 142 2.05 -14.30 -0.89
CA GLU A 142 1.36 -13.46 0.08
C GLU A 142 1.23 -14.20 1.40
N GLN A 143 1.43 -13.50 2.51
CA GLN A 143 1.28 -14.08 3.84
C GLN A 143 0.56 -13.09 4.76
N ASN A 144 -0.65 -13.46 5.17
CA ASN A 144 -1.58 -12.60 5.86
C ASN A 144 -1.65 -12.89 7.35
N PHE A 145 -1.53 -11.86 8.16
CA PHE A 145 -1.67 -11.87 9.61
C PHE A 145 -2.83 -10.99 10.06
N GLN A 146 -3.31 -11.22 11.30
CA GLN A 146 -4.47 -10.53 11.84
C GLN A 146 -4.29 -9.00 11.86
N TYR A 147 -5.37 -8.29 11.49
CA TYR A 147 -5.46 -6.84 11.59
C TYR A 147 -5.38 -6.36 13.04
N ASP A 148 -5.00 -5.10 13.21
CA ASP A 148 -4.87 -4.46 14.51
C ASP A 148 -5.11 -2.94 14.37
N ASP A 149 -4.95 -2.18 15.44
CA ASP A 149 -4.90 -0.73 15.38
C ASP A 149 -3.89 -0.27 14.31
N ALA A 150 -4.25 0.75 13.56
CA ALA A 150 -3.51 1.14 12.36
C ALA A 150 -2.02 1.41 12.62
N LEU A 151 -1.67 2.02 13.75
CA LEU A 151 -0.26 2.26 14.10
C LEU A 151 0.51 0.95 14.30
N ILE A 152 -0.10 -0.03 14.98
CA ILE A 152 0.49 -1.35 15.24
C ILE A 152 0.66 -2.09 13.91
N THR A 153 -0.34 -2.11 13.05
CA THR A 153 -0.26 -2.78 11.74
C THR A 153 0.80 -2.13 10.85
N CYS A 154 0.96 -0.81 10.87
CA CYS A 154 2.04 -0.14 10.14
C CYS A 154 3.43 -0.52 10.67
N ASP A 155 3.59 -0.59 12.00
CA ASP A 155 4.83 -1.06 12.64
C ASP A 155 5.15 -2.52 12.24
N ARG A 156 4.11 -3.39 12.18
CA ARG A 156 4.21 -4.78 11.72
C ARG A 156 4.58 -4.87 10.24
N ALA A 157 3.95 -4.08 9.38
CA ALA A 157 4.21 -4.09 7.93
C ALA A 157 5.68 -3.76 7.61
N ILE A 158 6.25 -2.74 8.27
CA ILE A 158 7.68 -2.41 8.11
C ILE A 158 8.56 -3.55 8.61
N PHE A 159 8.22 -4.14 9.76
CA PHE A 159 9.01 -5.23 10.31
C PHE A 159 8.86 -6.53 9.50
N PHE A 160 7.67 -6.81 8.95
CA PHE A 160 7.45 -7.95 8.07
C PHE A 160 8.35 -7.88 6.83
N ARG A 161 8.41 -6.72 6.14
CA ARG A 161 9.33 -6.54 5.02
C ARG A 161 10.78 -6.83 5.40
N TYR A 162 11.25 -6.22 6.48
CA TYR A 162 12.61 -6.45 6.99
C TYR A 162 12.87 -7.94 7.32
N MET A 163 11.92 -8.62 7.96
CA MET A 163 12.04 -10.04 8.29
C MET A 163 12.12 -10.91 7.04
N VAL A 164 11.20 -10.74 6.09
CA VAL A 164 11.13 -11.53 4.86
C VAL A 164 12.39 -11.32 4.01
N GLU A 165 12.86 -10.08 3.87
CA GLU A 165 14.11 -9.74 3.18
C GLU A 165 15.33 -10.39 3.86
N SER A 166 15.41 -10.33 5.20
CA SER A 166 16.50 -10.92 5.97
C SER A 166 16.56 -12.44 5.80
N LEU A 167 15.42 -13.12 5.92
CA LEU A 167 15.32 -14.57 5.76
C LEU A 167 15.61 -15.03 4.31
N ALA A 168 15.24 -14.24 3.32
CA ALA A 168 15.59 -14.49 1.92
C ALA A 168 17.09 -14.35 1.70
N GLN A 169 17.72 -13.30 2.26
CA GLN A 169 19.15 -13.04 2.15
C GLN A 169 19.99 -14.18 2.76
N GLU A 170 19.57 -14.76 3.88
CA GLU A 170 20.23 -15.93 4.49
C GLU A 170 20.27 -17.15 3.57
N ARG A 171 19.40 -17.19 2.54
CA ARG A 171 19.31 -18.23 1.51
C ARG A 171 19.95 -17.84 0.17
N GLY A 172 20.61 -16.69 0.11
CA GLY A 172 21.13 -16.15 -1.15
C GLY A 172 20.04 -15.74 -2.15
N LEU A 173 18.83 -15.45 -1.62
CA LEU A 173 17.70 -14.96 -2.37
C LEU A 173 17.42 -13.47 -2.08
N ILE A 174 16.62 -12.87 -2.91
CA ILE A 174 16.06 -11.53 -2.69
C ILE A 174 14.54 -11.69 -2.61
N ALA A 175 13.96 -11.28 -1.49
CA ALA A 175 12.53 -10.99 -1.43
C ALA A 175 12.32 -9.54 -1.85
N THR A 176 11.44 -9.28 -2.82
CA THR A 176 11.19 -7.93 -3.28
C THR A 176 9.72 -7.57 -3.22
N PHE A 177 9.43 -6.44 -2.58
CA PHE A 177 8.13 -5.78 -2.52
C PHE A 177 7.97 -4.72 -3.61
N MET A 178 8.86 -4.71 -4.59
CA MET A 178 8.78 -3.82 -5.76
C MET A 178 7.45 -4.01 -6.48
N PRO A 179 6.68 -2.95 -6.78
CA PRO A 179 5.33 -3.07 -7.33
C PRO A 179 5.24 -3.84 -8.65
N LYS A 180 6.23 -3.69 -9.52
CA LYS A 180 6.27 -4.37 -10.84
C LYS A 180 7.71 -4.77 -11.20
N PRO A 181 8.23 -5.89 -10.63
CA PRO A 181 9.59 -6.33 -10.93
C PRO A 181 9.71 -6.96 -12.32
N PHE A 182 8.64 -7.59 -12.84
CA PHE A 182 8.60 -8.23 -14.15
C PHE A 182 7.50 -7.62 -15.00
N ALA A 183 7.82 -7.18 -16.22
CA ALA A 183 6.86 -6.53 -17.11
C ALA A 183 5.69 -7.44 -17.52
N HIS A 184 5.96 -8.73 -17.67
CA HIS A 184 5.03 -9.75 -18.18
C HIS A 184 4.27 -10.52 -17.09
N LEU A 185 4.56 -10.30 -15.80
CA LEU A 185 3.88 -10.92 -14.66
C LEU A 185 2.98 -9.90 -13.95
N THR A 186 2.02 -10.37 -13.16
CA THR A 186 1.24 -9.53 -12.25
C THR A 186 2.16 -8.83 -11.25
N GLY A 187 1.80 -7.64 -10.79
CA GLY A 187 2.60 -6.87 -9.83
C GLY A 187 2.23 -7.15 -8.40
N ASN A 188 3.05 -6.68 -7.45
CA ASN A 188 2.81 -6.77 -6.01
C ASN A 188 1.86 -5.67 -5.52
N GLY A 189 0.80 -6.06 -4.83
CA GLY A 189 -0.03 -5.20 -4.00
C GLY A 189 0.44 -5.13 -2.55
N CYS A 190 -0.22 -4.28 -1.81
CA CYS A 190 -0.19 -4.23 -0.35
C CYS A 190 -1.56 -3.71 0.11
N HIS A 191 -2.62 -4.47 -0.21
CA HIS A 191 -3.98 -4.00 -0.02
C HIS A 191 -4.27 -3.67 1.44
N PHE A 192 -4.92 -2.52 1.69
CA PHE A 192 -5.32 -2.12 3.03
C PHE A 192 -6.79 -2.40 3.26
N HIS A 193 -7.08 -3.30 4.20
CA HIS A 193 -8.41 -3.55 4.73
C HIS A 193 -8.67 -2.63 5.90
N MET A 194 -9.71 -1.83 5.83
CA MET A 194 -9.98 -0.73 6.75
C MET A 194 -11.32 -0.89 7.44
N SER A 195 -11.38 -0.50 8.71
CA SER A 195 -12.61 -0.35 9.48
C SER A 195 -12.45 0.72 10.56
N LEU A 196 -13.55 1.38 10.93
CA LEU A 196 -13.63 2.29 12.05
C LEU A 196 -14.37 1.63 13.22
N TRP A 197 -13.93 1.93 14.44
CA TRP A 197 -14.45 1.31 15.65
C TRP A 197 -14.82 2.36 16.69
N ASP A 198 -15.90 2.10 17.43
CA ASP A 198 -16.31 2.81 18.62
C ASP A 198 -16.27 1.80 19.78
N GLY A 199 -15.15 1.78 20.51
CA GLY A 199 -14.84 0.72 21.45
C GLY A 199 -14.75 -0.65 20.77
N GLU A 200 -15.66 -1.56 21.12
CA GLU A 200 -15.72 -2.91 20.53
C GLU A 200 -16.64 -3.00 19.30
N ARG A 201 -17.37 -1.94 18.98
CA ARG A 201 -18.31 -1.91 17.87
C ARG A 201 -17.61 -1.49 16.58
N ASN A 202 -17.67 -2.32 15.54
CA ASN A 202 -17.29 -1.93 14.20
C ASN A 202 -18.35 -0.95 13.63
N VAL A 203 -17.94 0.29 13.37
CA VAL A 203 -18.84 1.35 12.91
C VAL A 203 -19.31 1.10 11.47
N PHE A 204 -18.53 0.38 10.68
CA PHE A 204 -18.93 0.05 9.30
C PHE A 204 -19.94 -1.08 9.21
N ASP A 205 -20.09 -1.87 10.25
CA ASP A 205 -21.02 -3.01 10.26
C ASP A 205 -22.46 -2.57 10.48
N THR A 206 -23.39 -3.23 9.79
CA THR A 206 -24.83 -3.00 9.96
C THR A 206 -25.61 -4.29 9.71
N ASP A 207 -26.85 -4.35 10.21
CA ASP A 207 -27.74 -5.45 9.85
C ASP A 207 -28.02 -5.41 8.34
N PRO A 208 -27.94 -6.52 7.60
CA PRO A 208 -28.22 -6.55 6.16
C PRO A 208 -29.60 -6.02 5.78
N SER A 209 -30.60 -6.07 6.68
CA SER A 209 -31.94 -5.47 6.46
C SER A 209 -31.93 -3.95 6.45
N ASP A 210 -30.93 -3.33 7.06
CA ASP A 210 -30.78 -1.88 7.18
C ASP A 210 -29.86 -1.29 6.10
N ASP A 211 -29.21 -2.16 5.31
CA ASP A 211 -28.38 -1.76 4.18
C ASP A 211 -29.13 -1.90 2.84
N PRO A 212 -29.65 -0.80 2.26
CA PRO A 212 -30.38 -0.86 0.99
C PRO A 212 -29.51 -1.24 -0.21
N ARG A 213 -28.16 -1.24 -0.07
CA ARG A 213 -27.22 -1.62 -1.13
C ARG A 213 -26.72 -3.05 -0.99
N GLY A 214 -27.00 -3.73 0.13
CA GLY A 214 -26.75 -5.14 0.36
C GLY A 214 -25.28 -5.55 0.50
N LEU A 215 -24.40 -4.62 0.87
CA LEU A 215 -22.97 -4.90 1.08
C LEU A 215 -22.60 -5.15 2.55
N GLY A 216 -23.57 -4.98 3.47
CA GLY A 216 -23.37 -5.08 4.91
C GLY A 216 -22.57 -3.90 5.46
N LEU A 217 -22.77 -2.70 4.91
CA LEU A 217 -22.13 -1.47 5.35
C LEU A 217 -23.13 -0.47 5.90
N SER A 218 -22.75 0.16 7.00
CA SER A 218 -23.48 1.29 7.59
C SER A 218 -23.42 2.54 6.70
N LYS A 219 -24.18 3.56 7.07
CA LYS A 219 -24.14 4.87 6.43
C LYS A 219 -22.74 5.49 6.51
N GLU A 220 -22.09 5.38 7.66
CA GLU A 220 -20.71 5.84 7.88
C GLU A 220 -19.72 5.10 6.97
N GLY A 221 -19.89 3.80 6.78
CA GLY A 221 -19.07 3.01 5.85
C GLY A 221 -19.18 3.50 4.42
N TYR A 222 -20.39 3.86 3.96
CA TYR A 222 -20.60 4.44 2.63
C TYR A 222 -20.03 5.86 2.51
N HIS A 223 -20.16 6.71 3.53
CA HIS A 223 -19.53 8.03 3.53
C HIS A 223 -18.01 7.92 3.48
N PHE A 224 -17.44 6.96 4.22
CA PHE A 224 -16.00 6.69 4.17
C PHE A 224 -15.53 6.29 2.76
N ILE A 225 -16.26 5.38 2.09
CA ILE A 225 -16.00 5.01 0.68
C ILE A 225 -16.10 6.22 -0.24
N ALA A 226 -17.13 7.07 -0.06
CA ALA A 226 -17.28 8.27 -0.87
C ALA A 226 -16.09 9.23 -0.72
N GLY A 227 -15.58 9.40 0.50
CA GLY A 227 -14.37 10.17 0.77
C GLY A 227 -13.12 9.57 0.12
N LEU A 228 -12.95 8.24 0.20
CA LEU A 228 -11.86 7.57 -0.52
C LEU A 228 -11.94 7.81 -2.02
N MET A 229 -13.11 7.73 -2.62
CA MET A 229 -13.31 7.96 -4.07
C MET A 229 -13.05 9.41 -4.45
N GLU A 230 -13.49 10.38 -3.65
CA GLU A 230 -13.28 11.82 -3.89
C GLU A 230 -11.80 12.18 -3.95
N HIS A 231 -10.99 11.66 -3.02
CA HIS A 231 -9.57 11.95 -2.89
C HIS A 231 -8.65 10.96 -3.60
N ALA A 232 -9.19 9.97 -4.32
CA ALA A 232 -8.44 8.86 -4.91
C ALA A 232 -7.27 9.32 -5.79
N LYS A 233 -7.52 10.30 -6.67
CA LYS A 233 -6.50 10.82 -7.61
C LYS A 233 -5.34 11.53 -6.89
N ALA A 234 -5.59 12.05 -5.71
CA ALA A 234 -4.59 12.73 -4.89
C ALA A 234 -3.78 11.74 -4.06
N TYR A 235 -4.46 10.91 -3.26
CA TYR A 235 -3.74 10.04 -2.34
C TYR A 235 -2.97 8.90 -3.04
N ILE A 236 -3.28 8.57 -4.31
CA ILE A 236 -2.56 7.54 -5.07
C ILE A 236 -1.06 7.84 -5.16
N ALA A 237 -0.65 9.11 -5.17
CA ALA A 237 0.77 9.49 -5.13
C ALA A 237 1.48 9.02 -3.85
N VAL A 238 0.74 8.73 -2.77
CA VAL A 238 1.24 8.29 -1.47
C VAL A 238 1.09 6.79 -1.30
N THR A 239 0.00 6.20 -1.80
CA THR A 239 -0.28 4.75 -1.70
C THR A 239 0.47 3.94 -2.76
N ALA A 240 0.76 4.55 -3.91
CA ALA A 240 1.56 4.00 -5.02
C ALA A 240 2.66 5.00 -5.42
N PRO A 241 3.73 5.16 -4.58
CA PRO A 241 4.56 6.37 -4.57
C PRO A 241 5.78 6.32 -5.49
N THR A 242 5.90 5.36 -6.39
CA THR A 242 7.08 5.23 -7.26
C THR A 242 6.72 5.23 -8.74
N VAL A 243 7.68 5.59 -9.61
CA VAL A 243 7.47 5.43 -11.07
C VAL A 243 7.17 3.99 -11.45
N ASN A 244 7.64 3.03 -10.67
CA ASN A 244 7.38 1.61 -10.88
C ASN A 244 5.95 1.22 -10.48
N SER A 245 5.34 1.88 -9.50
CA SER A 245 3.94 1.67 -9.09
C SER A 245 2.97 1.77 -10.26
N TYR A 246 3.18 2.74 -11.15
CA TYR A 246 2.32 2.97 -12.32
C TYR A 246 2.52 1.97 -13.46
N LYS A 247 3.53 1.11 -13.37
CA LYS A 247 3.64 -0.10 -14.21
C LYS A 247 2.76 -1.24 -13.71
N ARG A 248 2.44 -1.27 -12.41
CA ARG A 248 1.44 -2.16 -11.81
C ARG A 248 0.02 -1.66 -12.10
N LEU A 249 -0.22 -0.36 -12.01
CA LEU A 249 -1.52 0.29 -12.20
C LEU A 249 -1.85 0.43 -13.71
N LYS A 250 -1.82 -0.67 -14.45
CA LYS A 250 -2.22 -0.72 -15.86
C LYS A 250 -3.10 -1.92 -16.12
N VAL A 251 -4.24 -1.68 -16.74
CA VAL A 251 -5.04 -2.74 -17.32
C VAL A 251 -4.29 -3.28 -18.55
N GLY A 252 -4.15 -4.58 -18.62
CA GLY A 252 -3.43 -5.26 -19.69
C GLY A 252 -3.72 -6.75 -19.67
N ASP A 253 -3.01 -7.47 -20.50
CA ASP A 253 -3.07 -8.90 -20.63
C ASP A 253 -1.72 -9.51 -20.20
N PRO A 254 -1.51 -9.73 -18.89
CA PRO A 254 -0.33 -10.42 -18.42
C PRO A 254 -0.43 -11.91 -18.75
N ARG A 255 0.68 -12.63 -18.58
CA ARG A 255 0.73 -14.07 -18.81
C ARG A 255 -0.35 -14.86 -18.04
N SER A 256 -0.73 -14.40 -16.86
CA SER A 256 -1.80 -15.00 -16.03
C SER A 256 -3.22 -14.70 -16.53
N GLY A 257 -3.42 -13.78 -17.47
CA GLY A 257 -4.71 -13.45 -18.08
C GLY A 257 -5.44 -12.26 -17.42
N ALA A 258 -4.98 -11.74 -16.29
CA ALA A 258 -5.51 -10.52 -15.66
C ALA A 258 -4.42 -9.75 -14.95
N THR A 259 -4.48 -8.41 -14.97
CA THR A 259 -3.52 -7.56 -14.23
C THR A 259 -3.93 -7.29 -12.80
N TRP A 260 -5.20 -7.53 -12.47
CA TRP A 260 -5.82 -7.18 -11.18
C TRP A 260 -5.62 -5.71 -10.76
N ALA A 261 -5.30 -4.83 -11.76
CA ALA A 261 -4.95 -3.44 -11.54
C ALA A 261 -6.17 -2.59 -11.12
N PRO A 262 -6.14 -1.92 -9.95
CA PRO A 262 -7.26 -1.18 -9.40
C PRO A 262 -7.32 0.27 -9.93
N VAL A 263 -7.43 0.46 -11.25
CA VAL A 263 -7.28 1.78 -11.89
C VAL A 263 -8.55 2.60 -12.00
N TYR A 264 -9.72 2.00 -11.72
CA TYR A 264 -11.01 2.67 -11.86
C TYR A 264 -11.55 3.12 -10.51
N VAL A 265 -11.86 4.41 -10.37
CA VAL A 265 -12.38 5.01 -9.14
C VAL A 265 -13.85 4.57 -8.95
N SER A 266 -14.01 3.43 -8.33
CA SER A 266 -15.29 2.77 -8.15
C SER A 266 -15.18 1.75 -7.00
N TYR A 267 -16.31 1.20 -6.55
CA TYR A 267 -16.35 0.15 -5.54
C TYR A 267 -17.43 -0.90 -5.83
N ALA A 268 -17.25 -2.10 -5.29
CA ALA A 268 -18.25 -3.16 -5.34
C ALA A 268 -18.00 -4.26 -4.31
N TYR A 269 -19.01 -5.14 -4.15
CA TYR A 269 -18.85 -6.38 -3.40
C TYR A 269 -17.98 -7.38 -4.19
N ASN A 270 -16.89 -7.83 -3.58
CA ASN A 270 -16.01 -8.88 -4.10
C ASN A 270 -15.51 -8.73 -5.55
N ASN A 271 -15.57 -7.54 -6.12
CA ASN A 271 -15.15 -7.26 -7.49
C ASN A 271 -13.73 -6.69 -7.52
N ARG A 272 -12.76 -7.46 -7.99
CA ARG A 272 -11.34 -7.08 -8.03
C ARG A 272 -10.95 -6.18 -9.20
N THR A 273 -11.89 -5.83 -10.08
CA THR A 273 -11.66 -4.83 -11.15
C THR A 273 -11.85 -3.39 -10.67
N GLN A 274 -12.28 -3.21 -9.42
CA GLN A 274 -12.52 -1.94 -8.76
C GLN A 274 -11.30 -1.48 -7.96
N MET A 275 -11.23 -0.17 -7.72
CA MET A 275 -10.25 0.42 -6.81
C MET A 275 -10.53 0.00 -5.35
N LEU A 276 -11.80 0.11 -4.94
CA LEU A 276 -12.26 -0.28 -3.62
C LEU A 276 -13.12 -1.54 -3.71
N ARG A 277 -12.88 -2.46 -2.79
CA ARG A 277 -13.64 -3.70 -2.69
C ARG A 277 -14.24 -3.82 -1.29
N VAL A 278 -15.47 -4.27 -1.21
CA VAL A 278 -16.10 -4.70 0.05
C VAL A 278 -16.03 -6.23 0.07
N PRO A 279 -15.00 -6.83 0.70
CA PRO A 279 -14.83 -8.30 0.66
C PRO A 279 -15.76 -9.04 1.60
N ALA A 280 -16.22 -8.35 2.65
CA ALA A 280 -17.15 -8.84 3.65
C ALA A 280 -17.83 -7.65 4.34
N PRO A 281 -18.97 -7.84 5.04
CA PRO A 281 -19.58 -6.83 5.88
C PRO A 281 -18.57 -6.16 6.82
N GLY A 282 -18.77 -4.88 7.09
CA GLY A 282 -18.01 -4.13 8.09
C GLY A 282 -16.56 -3.78 7.70
N ARG A 283 -16.10 -4.01 6.46
CA ARG A 283 -14.76 -3.61 6.02
C ARG A 283 -14.67 -3.18 4.57
N VAL A 284 -13.74 -2.28 4.29
CA VAL A 284 -13.41 -1.76 2.96
C VAL A 284 -11.95 -2.05 2.66
N GLU A 285 -11.67 -2.58 1.49
CA GLU A 285 -10.31 -2.82 0.99
C GLU A 285 -9.95 -1.76 -0.05
N ASP A 286 -8.84 -1.05 0.16
CA ASP A 286 -8.20 -0.24 -0.88
C ASP A 286 -7.10 -1.07 -1.55
N ARG A 287 -7.28 -1.30 -2.84
CA ARG A 287 -6.39 -2.12 -3.67
C ARG A 287 -5.29 -1.32 -4.36
N THR A 288 -5.28 0.01 -4.19
CA THR A 288 -4.28 0.89 -4.82
C THR A 288 -2.93 0.81 -4.15
N VAL A 289 -2.90 0.54 -2.85
CA VAL A 289 -1.68 0.49 -2.04
C VAL A 289 -0.73 -0.58 -2.57
N ASP A 290 0.55 -0.27 -2.67
CA ASP A 290 1.59 -1.23 -3.02
C ASP A 290 2.73 -1.31 -1.99
N GLY A 291 3.55 -2.35 -2.10
CA GLY A 291 4.62 -2.65 -1.14
C GLY A 291 5.74 -1.60 -1.08
N SER A 292 5.79 -0.62 -1.99
CA SER A 292 6.76 0.49 -1.97
C SER A 292 6.33 1.68 -1.11
N CYS A 293 5.07 1.71 -0.67
CA CYS A 293 4.55 2.80 0.16
C CYS A 293 5.23 2.86 1.53
N ASN A 294 5.18 4.05 2.13
CA ASN A 294 5.37 4.17 3.57
C ASN A 294 4.01 3.88 4.24
N PRO A 295 3.85 2.78 5.00
CA PRO A 295 2.54 2.37 5.50
C PRO A 295 1.92 3.40 6.46
N TYR A 296 2.73 4.17 7.21
CA TYR A 296 2.20 5.24 8.05
C TYR A 296 1.57 6.35 7.22
N LEU A 297 2.22 6.76 6.12
CA LEU A 297 1.68 7.80 5.24
C LEU A 297 0.45 7.28 4.47
N ALA A 298 0.50 6.04 3.99
CA ALA A 298 -0.65 5.42 3.32
C ALA A 298 -1.87 5.37 4.25
N ALA A 299 -1.71 4.88 5.48
CA ALA A 299 -2.77 4.86 6.48
C ALA A 299 -3.29 6.27 6.81
N THR A 300 -2.39 7.27 6.88
CA THR A 300 -2.76 8.67 7.15
C THR A 300 -3.68 9.23 6.07
N VAL A 301 -3.30 9.10 4.79
CA VAL A 301 -4.07 9.71 3.69
C VAL A 301 -5.40 9.00 3.47
N LEU A 302 -5.45 7.68 3.63
CA LEU A 302 -6.68 6.90 3.54
C LEU A 302 -7.65 7.24 4.67
N LEU A 303 -7.15 7.34 5.91
CA LEU A 303 -7.97 7.77 7.04
C LEU A 303 -8.48 9.20 6.86
N ALA A 304 -7.64 10.13 6.40
CA ALA A 304 -8.03 11.51 6.17
C ALA A 304 -9.13 11.63 5.11
N ALA A 305 -8.97 10.92 3.99
CA ALA A 305 -9.95 10.88 2.91
C ALA A 305 -11.31 10.30 3.39
N GLY A 306 -11.26 9.18 4.11
CA GLY A 306 -12.47 8.56 4.63
C GLY A 306 -13.19 9.41 5.67
N LEU A 307 -12.45 10.06 6.59
CA LEU A 307 -13.03 10.97 7.59
C LEU A 307 -13.65 12.22 6.94
N ASP A 308 -13.04 12.79 5.90
CA ASP A 308 -13.64 13.90 5.14
C ASP A 308 -15.00 13.50 4.55
N GLY A 309 -15.08 12.26 4.03
CA GLY A 309 -16.35 11.71 3.54
C GLY A 309 -17.43 11.63 4.63
N ILE A 310 -17.06 11.19 5.84
CA ILE A 310 -17.97 11.12 6.99
C ILE A 310 -18.36 12.51 7.46
N GLU A 311 -17.41 13.42 7.70
CA GLU A 311 -17.68 14.77 8.22
C GLU A 311 -18.55 15.62 7.26
N ARG A 312 -18.39 15.41 5.95
CA ARG A 312 -19.20 16.08 4.91
C ARG A 312 -20.46 15.31 4.52
N GLU A 313 -20.69 14.14 5.09
CA GLU A 313 -21.79 13.24 4.73
C GLU A 313 -21.87 13.00 3.21
N LEU A 314 -20.72 12.75 2.55
CA LEU A 314 -20.66 12.60 1.11
C LEU A 314 -21.54 11.45 0.62
N GLU A 315 -22.34 11.72 -0.40
CA GLU A 315 -23.17 10.71 -1.04
C GLU A 315 -22.29 9.72 -1.81
N CYS A 316 -22.35 8.46 -1.43
CA CYS A 316 -21.67 7.39 -2.13
C CYS A 316 -22.49 6.95 -3.37
N PRO A 317 -21.93 6.82 -4.57
CA PRO A 317 -22.65 6.29 -5.72
C PRO A 317 -23.10 4.84 -5.50
N ALA A 318 -23.92 4.31 -6.40
CA ALA A 318 -24.27 2.89 -6.35
C ALA A 318 -23.05 1.98 -6.61
N PRO A 319 -22.97 0.82 -5.95
CA PRO A 319 -21.88 -0.13 -6.20
C PRO A 319 -21.96 -0.66 -7.64
N ASN A 320 -20.81 -0.86 -8.28
CA ASN A 320 -20.75 -1.29 -9.67
C ASN A 320 -20.28 -2.75 -9.78
N SER A 321 -21.17 -3.62 -10.28
CA SER A 321 -20.89 -5.06 -10.43
C SER A 321 -20.22 -5.44 -11.76
N LEU A 322 -20.00 -4.51 -12.68
CA LEU A 322 -19.44 -4.80 -14.00
C LEU A 322 -17.97 -5.24 -13.91
N ASN A 323 -17.55 -6.06 -14.86
CA ASN A 323 -16.14 -6.24 -15.14
C ASN A 323 -15.60 -4.98 -15.85
N LEU A 324 -14.96 -4.10 -15.09
CA LEU A 324 -14.48 -2.82 -15.63
C LEU A 324 -13.33 -2.97 -16.62
N TYR A 325 -12.61 -4.09 -16.63
CA TYR A 325 -11.58 -4.34 -17.63
C TYR A 325 -12.15 -4.53 -19.04
N GLU A 326 -13.38 -5.00 -19.15
CA GLU A 326 -14.09 -5.18 -20.41
C GLU A 326 -14.92 -3.95 -20.79
N SER A 327 -15.06 -2.96 -19.91
CA SER A 327 -15.87 -1.77 -20.14
C SER A 327 -15.19 -0.81 -21.11
N THR A 328 -15.99 -0.19 -21.98
CA THR A 328 -15.52 0.89 -22.83
C THR A 328 -15.41 2.21 -22.07
N ALA A 329 -14.60 3.15 -22.57
CA ALA A 329 -14.53 4.50 -22.00
C ALA A 329 -15.88 5.21 -21.97
N ALA A 330 -16.73 4.99 -22.97
CA ALA A 330 -18.09 5.56 -23.02
C ALA A 330 -18.97 5.00 -21.90
N GLN A 331 -18.96 3.69 -21.68
CA GLN A 331 -19.71 3.07 -20.56
C GLN A 331 -19.25 3.58 -19.21
N ARG A 332 -17.94 3.72 -18.99
CA ARG A 332 -17.41 4.28 -17.73
C ARG A 332 -17.82 5.74 -17.53
N ALA A 333 -17.78 6.55 -18.59
CA ALA A 333 -18.21 7.95 -18.53
C ALA A 333 -19.72 8.07 -18.20
N GLU A 334 -20.56 7.22 -18.78
CA GLU A 334 -22.00 7.17 -18.47
C GLU A 334 -22.28 6.81 -17.01
N LEU A 335 -21.44 5.96 -16.41
CA LEU A 335 -21.52 5.56 -15.00
C LEU A 335 -20.82 6.54 -14.04
N GLY A 336 -20.19 7.60 -14.55
CA GLY A 336 -19.43 8.55 -13.75
C GLY A 336 -18.16 7.95 -13.13
N ILE A 337 -17.59 6.89 -13.75
CA ILE A 337 -16.41 6.19 -13.25
C ILE A 337 -15.15 6.84 -13.84
N ASP A 338 -14.40 7.47 -12.98
CA ASP A 338 -13.09 8.06 -13.29
C ASP A 338 -11.97 7.02 -13.30
N THR A 339 -10.83 7.41 -13.89
CA THR A 339 -9.60 6.62 -13.89
C THR A 339 -8.53 7.33 -13.04
N LEU A 340 -7.77 6.55 -12.27
CA LEU A 340 -6.61 7.05 -11.54
C LEU A 340 -5.55 7.62 -12.49
N PRO A 341 -4.68 8.54 -12.02
CA PRO A 341 -3.55 9.04 -12.79
C PRO A 341 -2.69 7.90 -13.37
N GLU A 342 -2.24 8.06 -14.61
CA GLU A 342 -1.49 7.03 -15.34
C GLU A 342 0.02 7.00 -14.99
N ASN A 343 0.50 8.01 -14.29
CA ASN A 343 1.92 8.13 -13.91
C ASN A 343 2.08 8.95 -12.63
N LEU A 344 3.26 8.82 -12.01
CA LEU A 344 3.57 9.50 -10.75
C LEU A 344 3.52 11.03 -10.85
N LEU A 345 3.91 11.60 -12.00
CA LEU A 345 3.89 13.06 -12.17
C LEU A 345 2.46 13.61 -12.13
N ASP A 346 1.53 12.95 -12.82
CA ASP A 346 0.13 13.37 -12.81
C ASP A 346 -0.50 13.17 -11.42
N ALA A 347 -0.17 12.07 -10.74
CA ALA A 347 -0.60 11.85 -9.36
C ALA A 347 -0.09 12.93 -8.39
N THR A 348 1.17 13.38 -8.54
CA THR A 348 1.68 14.48 -7.71
C THR A 348 0.97 15.81 -7.98
N ARG A 349 0.53 16.05 -9.22
CA ARG A 349 -0.26 17.24 -9.57
C ARG A 349 -1.66 17.24 -8.92
N GLU A 350 -2.29 16.08 -8.85
CA GLU A 350 -3.57 15.93 -8.14
C GLU A 350 -3.37 16.08 -6.62
N LEU A 351 -2.30 15.49 -6.07
CA LEU A 351 -1.95 15.62 -4.66
C LEU A 351 -1.75 17.08 -4.23
N GLU A 352 -1.09 17.90 -5.06
CA GLU A 352 -0.86 19.33 -4.75
C GLU A 352 -2.15 20.14 -4.63
N ARG A 353 -3.23 19.70 -5.24
CA ARG A 353 -4.53 20.40 -5.26
C ARG A 353 -5.45 19.98 -4.13
N ASP A 354 -5.08 18.95 -3.39
CA ASP A 354 -5.92 18.36 -2.35
C ASP A 354 -5.58 18.92 -0.96
N ASP A 355 -6.42 19.81 -0.47
CA ASP A 355 -6.23 20.46 0.82
C ASP A 355 -6.46 19.52 2.01
N VAL A 356 -7.30 18.48 1.86
CA VAL A 356 -7.57 17.48 2.91
C VAL A 356 -6.34 16.64 3.15
N ILE A 357 -5.76 16.11 2.08
CA ILE A 357 -4.54 15.30 2.16
C ILE A 357 -3.34 16.16 2.61
N ARG A 358 -3.21 17.40 2.09
CA ARG A 358 -2.20 18.38 2.53
C ARG A 358 -2.25 18.61 4.03
N LYS A 359 -3.44 18.85 4.58
CA LYS A 359 -3.64 19.08 6.02
C LYS A 359 -3.28 17.84 6.84
N ALA A 360 -3.64 16.65 6.37
CA ALA A 360 -3.36 15.39 7.05
C ALA A 360 -1.87 15.07 7.13
N LEU A 361 -1.10 15.38 6.09
CA LEU A 361 0.36 15.20 6.06
C LEU A 361 1.11 16.21 6.94
N GLY A 362 0.45 17.31 7.29
CA GLY A 362 0.93 18.27 8.28
C GLY A 362 1.78 19.39 7.73
N ARG A 363 1.85 20.44 8.54
CA ARG A 363 2.61 21.67 8.26
C ARG A 363 3.53 21.99 9.43
N THR A 364 4.68 22.55 9.11
CA THR A 364 5.68 23.00 10.08
C THR A 364 6.12 24.44 9.80
N SER A 365 6.99 24.96 10.64
CA SER A 365 7.64 26.26 10.40
C SER A 365 8.54 26.27 9.14
N LYS A 366 8.97 25.09 8.67
CA LYS A 366 9.80 24.93 7.46
C LYS A 366 8.98 24.71 6.18
N GLY A 367 7.67 24.51 6.27
CA GLY A 367 6.78 24.27 5.13
C GLY A 367 5.88 23.05 5.31
N ASP A 368 5.10 22.74 4.30
CA ASP A 368 4.21 21.57 4.28
C ASP A 368 5.01 20.31 3.97
N TYR A 369 4.67 19.20 4.63
CA TYR A 369 5.24 17.87 4.31
C TYR A 369 4.95 17.50 2.85
N LEU A 370 3.75 17.83 2.37
CA LEU A 370 3.32 17.53 1.01
C LEU A 370 4.25 18.15 -0.04
N ASP A 371 4.67 19.41 0.13
CA ASP A 371 5.55 20.10 -0.84
C ASP A 371 6.92 19.39 -0.92
N TYR A 372 7.47 18.99 0.21
CA TYR A 372 8.68 18.18 0.26
C TYR A 372 8.50 16.83 -0.44
N PHE A 373 7.38 16.13 -0.15
CA PHE A 373 7.09 14.83 -0.76
C PHE A 373 6.99 14.95 -2.28
N VAL A 374 6.23 15.92 -2.77
CA VAL A 374 6.06 16.18 -4.21
C VAL A 374 7.39 16.48 -4.88
N GLU A 375 8.24 17.31 -4.27
CA GLU A 375 9.56 17.62 -4.81
C GLU A 375 10.44 16.35 -4.92
N CYS A 376 10.45 15.50 -3.89
CA CYS A 376 11.16 14.23 -3.95
C CYS A 376 10.64 13.33 -5.10
N LYS A 377 9.31 13.29 -5.30
CA LYS A 377 8.70 12.47 -6.35
C LYS A 377 8.96 13.03 -7.76
N ARG A 378 9.00 14.35 -7.92
CA ARG A 378 9.39 14.98 -9.18
C ARG A 378 10.83 14.69 -9.56
N ARG A 379 11.74 14.71 -8.60
CA ARG A 379 13.14 14.31 -8.81
C ARG A 379 13.26 12.84 -9.23
N GLU A 380 12.47 11.95 -8.62
CA GLU A 380 12.39 10.53 -9.01
C GLU A 380 11.89 10.38 -10.47
N VAL A 381 10.82 11.09 -10.84
CA VAL A 381 10.29 11.09 -12.22
C VAL A 381 11.34 11.59 -13.20
N GLN A 382 12.01 12.70 -12.88
CA GLN A 382 13.06 13.25 -13.74
C GLN A 382 14.20 12.25 -13.91
N ALA A 383 14.72 11.66 -12.84
CA ALA A 383 15.80 10.69 -12.90
C ALA A 383 15.42 9.43 -13.70
N ALA A 384 14.15 9.00 -13.63
CA ALA A 384 13.65 7.90 -14.44
C ALA A 384 13.55 8.27 -15.94
N HIS A 385 13.12 9.49 -16.26
CA HIS A 385 13.02 9.98 -17.63
C HIS A 385 14.39 10.21 -18.30
N GLU A 386 15.44 10.46 -17.52
CA GLU A 386 16.80 10.62 -18.02
C GLU A 386 17.46 9.28 -18.43
N GLN A 387 16.84 8.15 -18.06
CA GLN A 387 17.35 6.84 -18.42
C GLN A 387 16.99 6.49 -19.88
N VAL A 388 17.98 6.10 -20.67
CA VAL A 388 17.74 5.50 -21.99
C VAL A 388 17.53 4.00 -21.79
N THR A 389 16.31 3.55 -22.04
CA THR A 389 15.92 2.15 -21.82
C THR A 389 16.30 1.25 -23.00
N GLN A 390 16.47 -0.05 -22.74
CA GLN A 390 16.69 -1.03 -23.81
C GLN A 390 15.56 -1.00 -24.85
N TRP A 391 14.31 -0.79 -24.41
CA TRP A 391 13.16 -0.67 -25.31
C TRP A 391 13.30 0.50 -26.29
N GLU A 392 13.84 1.65 -25.84
CA GLU A 392 14.09 2.81 -26.71
C GLU A 392 15.21 2.52 -27.71
N LEU A 393 16.29 1.86 -27.27
CA LEU A 393 17.38 1.46 -28.14
C LEU A 393 16.90 0.47 -29.21
N ASP A 394 16.16 -0.56 -28.82
CA ASP A 394 15.64 -1.56 -29.74
C ASP A 394 14.67 -0.95 -30.78
N ARG A 395 13.93 0.09 -30.39
CA ARG A 395 12.91 0.71 -31.21
C ARG A 395 13.44 1.85 -32.09
N TYR A 396 14.34 2.66 -31.57
CA TYR A 396 14.68 3.94 -32.17
C TYR A 396 16.10 4.01 -32.71
N LEU A 397 17.03 3.18 -32.25
CA LEU A 397 18.46 3.32 -32.59
C LEU A 397 18.77 3.36 -34.10
N GLN A 398 18.00 2.66 -34.91
CA GLN A 398 18.18 2.59 -36.35
C GLN A 398 16.96 3.10 -37.14
N LEU A 399 15.99 3.73 -36.45
CA LEU A 399 14.77 4.19 -37.08
C LEU A 399 14.94 5.56 -37.76
N PHE A 400 15.88 6.36 -37.30
CA PHE A 400 16.16 7.71 -37.77
C PHE A 400 17.58 7.85 -38.31
#